data_247b3cdc053821a3b94a69d194420dca
#
_entry.id   247b3cdc053821a3b94a69d194420dca
#
_cell.length_a   1.000
_cell.length_b   1.000
_cell.length_c   1.000
_cell.angle_alpha   90.00
_cell.angle_beta   90.00
_cell.angle_gamma   90.00
#
_symmetry.space_group_name_H-M   'P 1'
#
loop_
_entity.id
_entity.type
_entity.pdbx_description
1 polymer ?
#
loop_
_entity_poly.entity_id
_entity_poly.type
_entity_poly.pdbx_seq_one_letter_code
_entity_poly.pdbx_strand_id
1 'polypeptide(L)'
;MNGVAPAFPADEAPPADLAGFEDAVRDVRQLLHGARTGAGLVPDGISAFALRALAARKAVRSLDLQYYIWRDDFTGRLLAREILAAADRGLRVRLLLDDVYVAGADRTLAVLAAHPSIEVRIFNAASWRRWGRLGFALEMLLGRWRLNRRMHDKLWLADGVLAILGGRNIGNEYFDASGDFNFRDLDLIVAGEAAADAVAIFERYWRDELARPVESFRSVRRAGRKLPALRRLLRAAARLPEARPFLERVRSASAIRRILAAEDDLVATDAVQILADPPEKATGDSIGEGLADAVHAALGSAEREVLLISPYFVPGERGLAMLTGLARRGVRISVVTNSLAATDVVVVHGGYARYRRALLEAGVELYELKRSGREGIGIFGSRGASLHTKAFAVDGELIFVGSFNLDPRSAKLNTEMGGFVRHPVLGERMRAEHDRLADPGRSYRVTIGPDGRLAWTDVWQGRRRVRYREPDASLRRRMLALAARILPIESQL
;
A
#
# COMPACT_ATOMS: atom_id res chain seq x y z
N MET A 1 28.84 26.01 -0.84
CA MET A 1 27.52 25.93 -1.48
C MET A 1 27.60 24.92 -2.61
N ASN A 2 27.53 23.63 -2.31
CA ASN A 2 27.50 22.59 -3.32
C ASN A 2 26.04 22.33 -3.68
N GLY A 3 25.65 22.80 -4.87
CA GLY A 3 24.31 22.61 -5.40
C GLY A 3 24.06 21.12 -5.66
N VAL A 4 23.16 20.54 -4.88
CA VAL A 4 22.57 19.23 -5.17
C VAL A 4 21.85 19.37 -6.51
N ALA A 5 22.32 18.67 -7.53
CA ALA A 5 21.67 18.64 -8.83
C ALA A 5 20.18 18.29 -8.66
N PRO A 6 19.27 18.97 -9.37
CA PRO A 6 17.84 18.72 -9.24
C PRO A 6 17.54 17.25 -9.54
N ALA A 7 16.80 16.58 -8.64
CA ALA A 7 16.50 15.16 -8.73
C ALA A 7 15.73 14.75 -10.02
N PHE A 8 15.29 15.72 -10.83
CA PHE A 8 14.50 15.51 -12.04
C PHE A 8 14.80 16.54 -13.14
N PRO A 9 15.88 16.37 -13.93
CA PRO A 9 16.02 17.13 -15.17
C PRO A 9 14.96 16.70 -16.17
N ALA A 10 14.35 17.65 -16.84
CA ALA A 10 13.18 17.42 -17.69
C ALA A 10 13.48 16.60 -18.95
N ASP A 11 14.71 16.60 -19.46
CA ASP A 11 15.04 16.10 -20.80
C ASP A 11 16.32 15.25 -20.94
N GLU A 12 17.11 15.01 -19.88
CA GLU A 12 18.34 14.23 -20.00
C GLU A 12 18.22 12.83 -19.40
N ALA A 13 18.69 11.82 -20.15
CA ALA A 13 18.95 10.50 -19.58
C ALA A 13 20.02 10.66 -18.48
N PRO A 14 19.86 10.02 -17.31
CA PRO A 14 20.87 10.09 -16.26
C PRO A 14 22.18 9.51 -16.77
N PRO A 15 23.32 10.11 -16.44
CA PRO A 15 24.62 9.55 -16.79
C PRO A 15 24.77 8.14 -16.21
N ALA A 16 25.37 7.26 -16.99
CA ALA A 16 25.70 5.89 -16.60
C ALA A 16 26.90 5.90 -15.62
N ASP A 17 26.70 6.34 -14.39
CA ASP A 17 27.72 6.26 -13.35
C ASP A 17 27.54 4.97 -12.55
N LEU A 18 28.27 3.94 -12.94
CA LEU A 18 28.28 2.63 -12.29
C LEU A 18 29.00 2.63 -10.92
N ALA A 19 29.78 3.66 -10.61
CA ALA A 19 30.44 3.84 -9.31
C ALA A 19 29.43 4.14 -8.17
N GLY A 20 28.23 4.61 -8.51
CA GLY A 20 27.24 5.05 -7.54
C GLY A 20 26.57 3.97 -6.71
N PHE A 21 26.72 2.65 -7.01
CA PHE A 21 26.07 1.62 -6.18
C PHE A 21 26.88 1.21 -4.97
N GLU A 22 28.17 0.97 -5.14
CA GLU A 22 29.05 0.72 -4.00
C GLU A 22 29.05 1.93 -3.07
N ASP A 23 28.95 3.13 -3.65
CA ASP A 23 28.77 4.37 -2.90
C ASP A 23 27.39 4.41 -2.21
N ALA A 24 26.30 4.05 -2.87
CA ALA A 24 24.96 4.01 -2.26
C ALA A 24 24.84 2.93 -1.18
N VAL A 25 25.47 1.75 -1.35
CA VAL A 25 25.56 0.72 -0.30
C VAL A 25 26.51 1.16 0.81
N ARG A 26 27.59 1.83 0.46
CA ARG A 26 28.52 2.43 1.42
C ARG A 26 27.86 3.58 2.16
N ASP A 27 27.12 4.43 1.46
CA ASP A 27 26.34 5.51 2.02
C ASP A 27 25.24 4.97 2.94
N VAL A 28 24.47 3.96 2.54
CA VAL A 28 23.50 3.27 3.40
C VAL A 28 24.19 2.66 4.63
N ARG A 29 25.36 2.01 4.49
CA ARG A 29 26.13 1.49 5.64
C ARG A 29 26.70 2.60 6.53
N GLN A 30 27.15 3.73 5.96
CA GLN A 30 27.59 4.90 6.73
C GLN A 30 26.40 5.55 7.45
N LEU A 31 25.24 5.66 6.79
CA LEU A 31 23.98 6.13 7.35
C LEU A 31 23.50 5.28 8.55
N LEU A 32 23.78 4.00 8.52
CA LEU A 32 23.35 3.06 9.53
C LEU A 32 24.31 2.97 10.74
N HIS A 33 25.33 3.83 10.84
CA HIS A 33 26.28 3.87 11.98
C HIS A 33 26.79 2.48 12.41
N GLY A 34 26.99 1.57 11.44
CA GLY A 34 27.44 0.20 11.69
C GLY A 34 26.33 -0.82 11.88
N ALA A 35 25.06 -0.45 11.93
CA ALA A 35 23.96 -1.39 11.87
C ALA A 35 23.83 -2.01 10.46
N ARG A 36 23.29 -3.24 10.40
CA ARG A 36 23.17 -3.97 9.13
C ARG A 36 21.91 -3.61 8.36
N THR A 37 20.93 -3.08 9.06
CA THR A 37 19.62 -2.72 8.51
C THR A 37 19.18 -1.36 8.98
N GLY A 38 18.51 -0.62 8.10
CA GLY A 38 17.77 0.60 8.40
C GLY A 38 16.33 0.50 7.99
N ALA A 39 15.45 1.09 8.79
CA ALA A 39 14.02 1.14 8.51
C ALA A 39 13.46 2.55 8.64
N GLY A 40 12.42 2.88 7.85
CA GLY A 40 11.78 4.20 7.88
C GLY A 40 10.33 4.16 7.41
N LEU A 41 9.55 5.17 7.82
CA LEU A 41 8.14 5.32 7.47
C LEU A 41 7.93 6.46 6.47
N VAL A 42 7.11 6.23 5.44
CA VAL A 42 6.76 7.24 4.42
C VAL A 42 5.24 7.41 4.33
N PRO A 43 4.66 8.35 5.08
CA PRO A 43 3.22 8.60 5.06
C PRO A 43 2.77 9.47 3.88
N ASP A 44 3.65 10.30 3.32
CA ASP A 44 3.35 11.26 2.28
C ASP A 44 3.41 10.63 0.87
N GLY A 45 2.34 10.82 0.07
CA GLY A 45 2.23 10.24 -1.27
C GLY A 45 3.26 10.78 -2.26
N ILE A 46 3.62 12.08 -2.19
CA ILE A 46 4.64 12.68 -3.04
C ILE A 46 6.01 12.09 -2.74
N SER A 47 6.36 11.96 -1.46
CA SER A 47 7.62 11.36 -1.02
C SER A 47 7.69 9.88 -1.41
N ALA A 48 6.58 9.15 -1.30
CA ALA A 48 6.49 7.75 -1.71
C ALA A 48 6.71 7.56 -3.22
N PHE A 49 6.16 8.45 -4.06
CA PHE A 49 6.44 8.48 -5.50
C PHE A 49 7.90 8.76 -5.79
N ALA A 50 8.41 9.84 -5.19
CA ALA A 50 9.76 10.32 -5.43
C ALA A 50 10.82 9.30 -5.02
N LEU A 51 10.58 8.56 -3.92
CA LEU A 51 11.46 7.51 -3.45
C LEU A 51 11.54 6.34 -4.45
N ARG A 52 10.40 5.89 -5.00
CA ARG A 52 10.38 4.85 -6.04
C ARG A 52 11.11 5.30 -7.31
N ALA A 53 10.87 6.54 -7.74
CA ALA A 53 11.56 7.10 -8.90
C ALA A 53 13.08 7.22 -8.67
N LEU A 54 13.49 7.65 -7.46
CA LEU A 54 14.90 7.72 -7.08
C LEU A 54 15.53 6.33 -7.01
N ALA A 55 14.88 5.37 -6.38
CA ALA A 55 15.33 3.98 -6.31
C ALA A 55 15.56 3.40 -7.71
N ALA A 56 14.62 3.64 -8.66
CA ALA A 56 14.79 3.22 -10.05
C ALA A 56 15.99 3.88 -10.74
N ARG A 57 16.25 5.16 -10.46
CA ARG A 57 17.37 5.91 -11.06
C ARG A 57 18.72 5.52 -10.49
N LYS A 58 18.78 5.24 -9.19
CA LYS A 58 20.01 4.90 -8.49
C LYS A 58 20.38 3.43 -8.57
N ALA A 59 19.42 2.56 -8.83
CA ALA A 59 19.67 1.14 -9.03
C ALA A 59 20.66 0.89 -10.16
N VAL A 60 21.55 -0.10 -9.96
CA VAL A 60 22.64 -0.45 -10.88
C VAL A 60 22.62 -1.91 -11.34
N ARG A 61 21.85 -2.78 -10.66
CA ARG A 61 21.76 -4.22 -11.00
C ARG A 61 20.35 -4.67 -11.38
N SER A 62 19.38 -4.39 -10.52
CA SER A 62 18.04 -4.91 -10.72
C SER A 62 16.93 -4.07 -10.10
N LEU A 63 15.74 -4.18 -10.70
CA LEU A 63 14.47 -3.75 -10.13
C LEU A 63 13.52 -4.95 -10.15
N ASP A 64 13.03 -5.34 -8.99
CA ASP A 64 12.06 -6.40 -8.83
C ASP A 64 10.78 -5.80 -8.21
N LEU A 65 9.69 -5.84 -8.96
CA LEU A 65 8.47 -5.08 -8.67
C LEU A 65 7.28 -6.02 -8.62
N GLN A 66 6.55 -6.03 -7.49
CA GLN A 66 5.37 -6.88 -7.28
C GLN A 66 4.19 -6.02 -6.86
N TYR A 67 3.11 -5.99 -7.66
CA TYR A 67 1.98 -5.10 -7.44
C TYR A 67 0.63 -5.73 -7.75
N TYR A 68 -0.34 -5.43 -6.88
CA TYR A 68 -1.74 -5.75 -7.11
C TYR A 68 -2.36 -4.84 -8.18
N ILE A 69 -2.12 -3.50 -8.09
CA ILE A 69 -2.62 -2.52 -9.06
C ILE A 69 -1.47 -1.73 -9.64
N TRP A 70 -1.44 -1.65 -10.98
CA TRP A 70 -0.64 -0.68 -11.72
C TRP A 70 -1.54 -0.01 -12.74
N ARG A 71 -1.88 1.27 -12.53
CA ARG A 71 -2.76 2.01 -13.42
C ARG A 71 -2.01 2.63 -14.59
N ASP A 72 -2.66 2.64 -15.77
CA ASP A 72 -2.19 3.42 -16.92
C ASP A 72 -2.68 4.87 -16.81
N ASP A 73 -2.27 5.53 -15.74
CA ASP A 73 -2.54 6.94 -15.48
C ASP A 73 -1.23 7.75 -15.45
N PHE A 74 -1.32 9.00 -15.06
CA PHE A 74 -0.20 9.93 -15.06
C PHE A 74 1.00 9.42 -14.22
N THR A 75 0.79 9.07 -12.94
CA THR A 75 1.88 8.60 -12.07
C THR A 75 2.39 7.23 -12.46
N GLY A 76 1.49 6.33 -12.89
CA GLY A 76 1.86 5.01 -13.38
C GLY A 76 2.74 5.08 -14.64
N ARG A 77 2.45 6.02 -15.56
CA ARG A 77 3.28 6.27 -16.76
C ARG A 77 4.63 6.88 -16.41
N LEU A 78 4.68 7.79 -15.42
CA LEU A 78 5.95 8.37 -14.97
C LEU A 78 6.86 7.29 -14.36
N LEU A 79 6.34 6.41 -13.49
CA LEU A 79 7.14 5.31 -12.93
C LEU A 79 7.53 4.28 -14.01
N ALA A 80 6.63 3.97 -14.95
CA ALA A 80 6.97 3.11 -16.10
C ALA A 80 8.10 3.70 -16.96
N ARG A 81 8.17 5.04 -17.09
CA ARG A 81 9.28 5.72 -17.74
C ARG A 81 10.60 5.50 -17.00
N GLU A 82 10.61 5.63 -15.66
CA GLU A 82 11.82 5.40 -14.84
C GLU A 82 12.30 3.94 -14.94
N ILE A 83 11.36 2.99 -14.93
CA ILE A 83 11.66 1.56 -15.11
C ILE A 83 12.29 1.30 -16.48
N LEU A 84 11.70 1.85 -17.54
CA LEU A 84 12.24 1.69 -18.90
C LEU A 84 13.63 2.33 -19.05
N ALA A 85 13.83 3.48 -18.40
CA ALA A 85 15.14 4.13 -18.37
C ALA A 85 16.18 3.31 -17.58
N ALA A 86 15.77 2.64 -16.50
CA ALA A 86 16.65 1.70 -15.78
C ALA A 86 17.02 0.50 -16.66
N ALA A 87 16.07 -0.09 -17.36
CA ALA A 87 16.32 -1.17 -18.33
C ALA A 87 17.28 -0.71 -19.46
N ASP A 88 17.11 0.52 -19.96
CA ASP A 88 18.02 1.13 -20.97
C ASP A 88 19.46 1.27 -20.48
N ARG A 89 19.67 1.40 -19.16
CA ARG A 89 21.01 1.35 -18.55
C ARG A 89 21.56 -0.06 -18.40
N GLY A 90 20.79 -1.09 -18.75
CA GLY A 90 21.19 -2.50 -18.66
C GLY A 90 20.74 -3.22 -17.38
N LEU A 91 19.95 -2.59 -16.51
CA LEU A 91 19.42 -3.24 -15.32
C LEU A 91 18.44 -4.36 -15.70
N ARG A 92 18.50 -5.46 -14.96
CA ARG A 92 17.45 -6.48 -15.02
C ARG A 92 16.20 -5.94 -14.32
N VAL A 93 15.09 -5.90 -15.04
CA VAL A 93 13.80 -5.48 -14.50
C VAL A 93 12.82 -6.63 -14.56
N ARG A 94 12.21 -6.98 -13.43
CA ARG A 94 11.16 -7.97 -13.33
C ARG A 94 9.89 -7.34 -12.75
N LEU A 95 8.78 -7.52 -13.45
CA LEU A 95 7.50 -6.97 -13.07
C LEU A 95 6.48 -8.10 -12.89
N LEU A 96 6.04 -8.34 -11.66
CA LEU A 96 4.99 -9.29 -11.29
C LEU A 96 3.71 -8.54 -10.94
N LEU A 97 2.64 -8.78 -11.70
CA LEU A 97 1.36 -8.09 -11.56
C LEU A 97 0.23 -9.09 -11.33
N ASP A 98 -0.69 -8.74 -10.44
CA ASP A 98 -1.95 -9.48 -10.31
C ASP A 98 -2.84 -9.26 -11.54
N ASP A 99 -3.60 -10.29 -11.94
CA ASP A 99 -4.38 -10.28 -13.18
C ASP A 99 -5.53 -9.28 -13.20
N VAL A 100 -6.21 -9.05 -12.08
CA VAL A 100 -7.51 -8.35 -12.04
C VAL A 100 -7.45 -6.94 -12.64
N TYR A 101 -6.40 -6.19 -12.34
CA TYR A 101 -6.27 -4.81 -12.80
C TYR A 101 -5.48 -4.66 -14.10
N VAL A 102 -4.85 -5.72 -14.57
CA VAL A 102 -4.12 -5.73 -15.84
C VAL A 102 -4.83 -6.55 -16.92
N ALA A 103 -5.99 -7.13 -16.62
CA ALA A 103 -6.82 -7.82 -17.61
C ALA A 103 -7.22 -6.85 -18.74
N GLY A 104 -6.82 -7.16 -19.97
CA GLY A 104 -6.96 -6.30 -21.15
C GLY A 104 -5.74 -5.42 -21.47
N ALA A 105 -4.76 -5.30 -20.56
CA ALA A 105 -3.52 -4.56 -20.80
C ALA A 105 -2.39 -5.39 -21.45
N ASP A 106 -2.64 -6.65 -21.80
CA ASP A 106 -1.65 -7.60 -22.34
C ASP A 106 -0.81 -7.04 -23.49
N ARG A 107 -1.42 -6.19 -24.32
CA ARG A 107 -0.73 -5.55 -25.44
C ARG A 107 0.35 -4.59 -24.96
N THR A 108 0.05 -3.76 -23.97
CA THR A 108 0.99 -2.79 -23.41
C THR A 108 2.09 -3.48 -22.62
N LEU A 109 1.72 -4.50 -21.81
CA LEU A 109 2.67 -5.30 -21.05
C LEU A 109 3.62 -6.08 -21.97
N ALA A 110 3.12 -6.67 -23.07
CA ALA A 110 3.94 -7.31 -24.07
C ALA A 110 4.87 -6.33 -24.81
N VAL A 111 4.48 -5.06 -24.99
CA VAL A 111 5.37 -4.02 -25.53
C VAL A 111 6.50 -3.70 -24.55
N LEU A 112 6.19 -3.62 -23.27
CA LEU A 112 7.21 -3.39 -22.24
C LEU A 112 8.18 -4.58 -22.14
N ALA A 113 7.66 -5.80 -22.11
CA ALA A 113 8.46 -7.05 -22.10
C ALA A 113 9.26 -7.29 -23.38
N ALA A 114 9.02 -6.52 -24.45
CA ALA A 114 9.84 -6.56 -25.66
C ALA A 114 11.23 -5.90 -25.47
N HIS A 115 11.45 -5.18 -24.38
CA HIS A 115 12.79 -4.73 -24.00
C HIS A 115 13.60 -5.91 -23.47
N PRO A 116 14.86 -6.15 -23.93
CA PRO A 116 15.63 -7.35 -23.59
C PRO A 116 15.93 -7.51 -22.09
N SER A 117 15.93 -6.41 -21.34
CA SER A 117 16.19 -6.41 -19.90
C SER A 117 14.91 -6.39 -19.05
N ILE A 118 13.70 -6.50 -19.64
CA ILE A 118 12.43 -6.44 -18.90
C ILE A 118 11.67 -7.75 -19.06
N GLU A 119 11.38 -8.39 -17.93
CA GLU A 119 10.50 -9.54 -17.85
C GLU A 119 9.20 -9.16 -17.14
N VAL A 120 8.06 -9.60 -17.70
CA VAL A 120 6.74 -9.34 -17.10
C VAL A 120 6.02 -10.66 -16.90
N ARG A 121 5.56 -10.92 -15.67
CA ARG A 121 4.71 -12.05 -15.32
C ARG A 121 3.39 -11.60 -14.74
N ILE A 122 2.34 -12.38 -14.98
CA ILE A 122 0.99 -12.15 -14.49
C ILE A 122 0.66 -13.25 -13.49
N PHE A 123 0.34 -12.87 -12.26
CA PHE A 123 -0.01 -13.80 -11.20
C PHE A 123 -1.50 -14.18 -11.23
N ASN A 124 -1.79 -15.46 -11.04
CA ASN A 124 -3.14 -16.04 -10.99
C ASN A 124 -4.04 -15.61 -12.16
N ALA A 125 -3.48 -15.67 -13.37
CA ALA A 125 -4.13 -15.20 -14.57
C ALA A 125 -5.38 -16.03 -14.96
N ALA A 126 -6.46 -15.33 -15.30
CA ALA A 126 -7.66 -15.94 -15.88
C ALA A 126 -7.35 -16.53 -17.28
N SER A 127 -7.93 -17.67 -17.61
CA SER A 127 -7.71 -18.33 -18.91
C SER A 127 -8.35 -17.54 -20.04
N TRP A 128 -9.49 -16.89 -19.76
CA TRP A 128 -10.24 -16.08 -20.74
C TRP A 128 -9.97 -14.58 -20.64
N ARG A 129 -8.83 -14.21 -20.06
CA ARG A 129 -8.44 -12.80 -19.88
C ARG A 129 -8.43 -11.97 -21.18
N ARG A 130 -8.30 -12.61 -22.35
CA ARG A 130 -8.42 -11.94 -23.65
C ARG A 130 -9.75 -11.18 -23.84
N TRP A 131 -10.81 -11.59 -23.13
CA TRP A 131 -12.11 -10.94 -23.09
C TRP A 131 -12.24 -9.93 -21.95
N GLY A 132 -11.13 -9.59 -21.31
CA GLY A 132 -11.07 -8.62 -20.20
C GLY A 132 -11.96 -9.03 -19.02
N ARG A 133 -12.65 -8.07 -18.44
CA ARG A 133 -13.54 -8.29 -17.29
C ARG A 133 -14.68 -9.27 -17.55
N LEU A 134 -15.16 -9.35 -18.80
CA LEU A 134 -16.23 -10.29 -19.16
C LEU A 134 -15.71 -11.73 -19.07
N GLY A 135 -14.52 -12.02 -19.58
CA GLY A 135 -13.92 -13.34 -19.47
C GLY A 135 -13.68 -13.75 -18.03
N PHE A 136 -13.20 -12.83 -17.20
CA PHE A 136 -13.05 -13.04 -15.76
C PHE A 136 -14.40 -13.38 -15.07
N ALA A 137 -15.44 -12.58 -15.34
CA ALA A 137 -16.77 -12.82 -14.77
C ALA A 137 -17.34 -14.18 -15.18
N LEU A 138 -17.17 -14.59 -16.43
CA LEU A 138 -17.62 -15.89 -16.93
C LEU A 138 -16.88 -17.05 -16.26
N GLU A 139 -15.56 -16.93 -16.07
CA GLU A 139 -14.79 -17.97 -15.35
C GLU A 139 -15.22 -18.08 -13.88
N MET A 140 -15.52 -16.97 -13.23
CA MET A 140 -16.06 -16.98 -11.87
C MET A 140 -17.43 -17.67 -11.79
N LEU A 141 -18.32 -17.39 -12.74
CA LEU A 141 -19.64 -18.03 -12.83
C LEU A 141 -19.53 -19.55 -13.09
N LEU A 142 -18.48 -19.99 -13.79
CA LEU A 142 -18.20 -21.41 -14.03
C LEU A 142 -17.48 -22.09 -12.85
N GLY A 143 -17.44 -21.48 -11.68
CA GLY A 143 -16.90 -22.08 -10.46
C GLY A 143 -15.39 -22.02 -10.31
N ARG A 144 -14.69 -21.20 -11.08
CA ARG A 144 -13.24 -20.99 -10.89
C ARG A 144 -12.95 -20.02 -9.73
N TRP A 145 -13.37 -20.41 -8.54
CA TRP A 145 -13.29 -19.60 -7.31
C TRP A 145 -11.87 -19.20 -6.91
N ARG A 146 -10.83 -19.90 -7.40
CA ARG A 146 -9.44 -19.48 -7.20
C ARG A 146 -9.19 -18.06 -7.70
N LEU A 147 -9.92 -17.59 -8.73
CA LEU A 147 -9.81 -16.24 -9.25
C LEU A 147 -10.30 -15.15 -8.28
N ASN A 148 -10.99 -15.53 -7.21
CA ASN A 148 -11.35 -14.62 -6.11
C ASN A 148 -10.18 -14.35 -5.15
N ARG A 149 -9.13 -15.19 -5.20
CA ARG A 149 -7.93 -15.07 -4.38
C ARG A 149 -6.87 -14.28 -5.14
N ARG A 150 -6.37 -13.21 -4.56
CA ARG A 150 -5.51 -12.24 -5.25
C ARG A 150 -4.16 -12.08 -4.57
N MET A 151 -3.14 -11.80 -5.36
CA MET A 151 -1.86 -11.32 -4.86
C MET A 151 -2.01 -9.84 -4.48
N HIS A 152 -2.23 -9.59 -3.19
CA HIS A 152 -2.44 -8.23 -2.70
C HIS A 152 -1.15 -7.57 -2.21
N ASP A 153 0.01 -8.17 -2.52
CA ASP A 153 1.34 -7.71 -2.16
C ASP A 153 1.74 -6.44 -2.93
N LYS A 154 2.53 -5.57 -2.32
CA LYS A 154 3.09 -4.38 -2.94
C LYS A 154 4.54 -4.23 -2.51
N LEU A 155 5.44 -4.46 -3.45
CA LEU A 155 6.87 -4.42 -3.24
C LEU A 155 7.58 -3.69 -4.38
N TRP A 156 8.46 -2.79 -4.01
CA TRP A 156 9.46 -2.18 -4.88
C TRP A 156 10.83 -2.52 -4.33
N LEU A 157 11.57 -3.37 -5.01
CA LEU A 157 12.87 -3.84 -4.58
C LEU A 157 13.93 -3.38 -5.57
N ALA A 158 14.93 -2.64 -5.09
CA ALA A 158 16.06 -2.16 -5.88
C ALA A 158 17.35 -2.85 -5.41
N ASP A 159 18.06 -3.44 -6.36
CA ASP A 159 19.36 -4.12 -6.20
C ASP A 159 19.40 -5.24 -5.13
N GLY A 160 18.27 -5.63 -4.59
CA GLY A 160 18.14 -6.57 -3.47
C GLY A 160 18.54 -6.00 -2.12
N VAL A 161 18.79 -4.69 -2.01
CA VAL A 161 19.26 -4.02 -0.77
C VAL A 161 18.33 -2.92 -0.29
N LEU A 162 17.36 -2.49 -1.10
CA LEU A 162 16.36 -1.49 -0.74
C LEU A 162 14.98 -2.02 -1.09
N ALA A 163 14.16 -2.27 -0.08
CA ALA A 163 12.77 -2.66 -0.21
C ALA A 163 11.84 -1.52 0.23
N ILE A 164 10.82 -1.23 -0.57
CA ILE A 164 9.72 -0.33 -0.22
C ILE A 164 8.45 -1.17 -0.31
N LEU A 165 7.76 -1.32 0.82
CA LEU A 165 6.54 -2.12 0.94
C LEU A 165 5.49 -1.40 1.78
N GLY A 166 4.22 -1.79 1.64
CA GLY A 166 3.13 -1.14 2.38
C GLY A 166 1.78 -1.32 1.72
N GLY A 167 0.87 -0.36 1.90
CA GLY A 167 -0.45 -0.40 1.32
C GLY A 167 -0.53 0.15 -0.12
N ARG A 168 0.44 0.98 -0.55
CA ARG A 168 0.35 1.73 -1.81
C ARG A 168 0.50 0.87 -3.04
N ASN A 169 -0.48 0.95 -3.92
CA ASN A 169 -0.37 0.54 -5.31
C ASN A 169 0.23 1.67 -6.18
N ILE A 170 0.29 1.45 -7.49
CA ILE A 170 0.72 2.45 -8.47
C ILE A 170 -0.51 3.07 -9.14
N GLY A 171 -0.75 4.35 -8.88
CA GLY A 171 -1.86 5.13 -9.42
C GLY A 171 -1.95 6.52 -8.79
N ASN A 172 -2.61 7.44 -9.49
CA ASN A 172 -2.70 8.85 -9.11
C ASN A 172 -3.22 9.05 -7.67
N GLU A 173 -4.22 8.26 -7.28
CA GLU A 173 -4.84 8.33 -5.95
C GLU A 173 -3.92 7.93 -4.81
N TYR A 174 -2.83 7.18 -5.07
CA TYR A 174 -1.85 6.75 -4.06
C TYR A 174 -0.71 7.74 -3.87
N PHE A 175 -0.53 8.67 -4.82
CA PHE A 175 0.59 9.62 -4.83
C PHE A 175 0.14 11.09 -4.75
N ASP A 176 -1.04 11.35 -4.20
CA ASP A 176 -1.62 12.70 -4.08
C ASP A 176 -1.78 13.43 -5.43
N ALA A 177 -1.92 12.70 -6.52
CA ALA A 177 -2.00 13.20 -7.89
C ALA A 177 -3.41 13.12 -8.48
N SER A 178 -4.42 12.68 -7.73
CA SER A 178 -5.81 12.63 -8.19
C SER A 178 -6.57 13.91 -7.88
N GLY A 179 -7.38 14.39 -8.85
CA GLY A 179 -8.30 15.52 -8.65
C GLY A 179 -9.57 15.16 -7.89
N ASP A 180 -9.99 13.89 -7.86
CA ASP A 180 -11.25 13.47 -7.24
C ASP A 180 -11.06 13.14 -5.75
N PHE A 181 -10.21 12.16 -5.44
CA PHE A 181 -9.86 11.79 -4.08
C PHE A 181 -8.46 11.17 -4.04
N ASN A 182 -7.82 11.23 -2.87
CA ASN A 182 -6.53 10.59 -2.64
C ASN A 182 -6.58 9.66 -1.44
N PHE A 183 -5.85 8.56 -1.53
CA PHE A 183 -5.68 7.63 -0.42
C PHE A 183 -4.67 8.18 0.59
N ARG A 184 -4.96 7.98 1.87
CA ARG A 184 -4.00 8.12 2.95
C ARG A 184 -3.40 6.74 3.21
N ASP A 185 -2.13 6.60 2.94
CA ASP A 185 -1.43 5.33 3.01
C ASP A 185 -0.03 5.50 3.60
N LEU A 186 0.60 4.38 3.97
CA LEU A 186 1.90 4.35 4.62
C LEU A 186 2.78 3.29 3.96
N ASP A 187 4.01 3.68 3.63
CA ASP A 187 5.05 2.73 3.22
C ASP A 187 6.10 2.56 4.32
N LEU A 188 6.64 1.36 4.39
CA LEU A 188 7.85 1.00 5.11
C LEU A 188 9.00 0.90 4.11
N ILE A 189 10.12 1.56 4.42
CA ILE A 189 11.39 1.37 3.74
C ILE A 189 12.22 0.45 4.61
N VAL A 190 12.87 -0.53 3.98
CA VAL A 190 13.88 -1.39 4.61
C VAL A 190 15.12 -1.39 3.71
N ALA A 191 16.25 -1.00 4.28
CA ALA A 191 17.53 -0.95 3.59
C ALA A 191 18.56 -1.85 4.31
N GLY A 192 19.43 -2.51 3.55
CA GLY A 192 20.46 -3.39 4.08
C GLY A 192 20.05 -4.86 4.14
N GLU A 193 20.57 -5.59 5.13
CA GLU A 193 20.47 -7.08 5.17
C GLU A 193 19.04 -7.60 5.25
N ALA A 194 18.15 -6.95 5.99
CA ALA A 194 16.75 -7.39 6.09
C ALA A 194 15.96 -7.26 4.77
N ALA A 195 16.48 -6.53 3.77
CA ALA A 195 15.89 -6.55 2.43
C ALA A 195 16.01 -7.93 1.76
N ALA A 196 16.88 -8.83 2.25
CA ALA A 196 16.99 -10.21 1.79
C ALA A 196 15.69 -11.01 1.97
N ASP A 197 14.90 -10.73 3.02
CA ASP A 197 13.56 -11.32 3.18
C ASP A 197 12.66 -10.99 2.00
N ALA A 198 12.67 -9.72 1.56
CA ALA A 198 11.89 -9.28 0.41
C ALA A 198 12.39 -9.92 -0.91
N VAL A 199 13.69 -10.15 -1.05
CA VAL A 199 14.27 -10.90 -2.18
C VAL A 199 13.73 -12.33 -2.19
N ALA A 200 13.78 -13.03 -1.06
CA ALA A 200 13.32 -14.40 -0.93
C ALA A 200 11.81 -14.52 -1.23
N ILE A 201 11.00 -13.58 -0.73
CA ILE A 201 9.56 -13.49 -1.00
C ILE A 201 9.32 -13.29 -2.51
N PHE A 202 9.96 -12.30 -3.12
CA PHE A 202 9.82 -12.04 -4.55
C PHE A 202 10.21 -13.24 -5.40
N GLU A 203 11.33 -13.89 -5.09
CA GLU A 203 11.81 -15.08 -5.84
C GLU A 203 10.83 -16.26 -5.73
N ARG A 204 10.22 -16.48 -4.55
CA ARG A 204 9.19 -17.50 -4.36
C ARG A 204 7.99 -17.25 -5.27
N TYR A 205 7.45 -16.04 -5.28
CA TYR A 205 6.34 -15.66 -6.15
C TYR A 205 6.71 -15.68 -7.64
N TRP A 206 7.92 -15.22 -7.96
CA TRP A 206 8.39 -15.17 -9.34
C TRP A 206 8.50 -16.56 -9.98
N ARG A 207 8.91 -17.55 -9.20
CA ARG A 207 9.09 -18.94 -9.67
C ARG A 207 7.83 -19.78 -9.59
N ASP A 208 6.79 -19.29 -8.95
CA ASP A 208 5.54 -20.01 -8.79
C ASP A 208 4.81 -20.24 -10.13
N GLU A 209 4.09 -21.36 -10.23
CA GLU A 209 3.34 -21.72 -11.43
C GLU A 209 2.21 -20.75 -11.77
N LEU A 210 1.67 -20.04 -10.78
CA LEU A 210 0.68 -18.98 -10.97
C LEU A 210 1.26 -17.72 -11.61
N ALA A 211 2.59 -17.53 -11.59
CA ALA A 211 3.28 -16.38 -12.18
C ALA A 211 3.63 -16.65 -13.65
N ARG A 212 2.68 -16.47 -14.53
CA ARG A 212 2.82 -16.80 -15.95
C ARG A 212 3.45 -15.65 -16.76
N PRO A 213 4.46 -15.93 -17.60
CA PRO A 213 5.05 -14.93 -18.50
C PRO A 213 4.00 -14.31 -19.42
N VAL A 214 4.08 -12.99 -19.67
CA VAL A 214 3.14 -12.28 -20.57
C VAL A 214 3.19 -12.83 -22.00
N GLU A 215 4.30 -13.44 -22.41
CA GLU A 215 4.50 -14.12 -23.69
C GLU A 215 3.51 -15.27 -23.89
N SER A 216 3.07 -15.92 -22.82
CA SER A 216 2.07 -16.98 -22.88
C SER A 216 0.68 -16.49 -23.29
N PHE A 217 0.43 -15.19 -23.19
CA PHE A 217 -0.84 -14.55 -23.53
C PHE A 217 -0.75 -13.72 -24.81
N ARG A 218 0.43 -13.16 -25.13
CA ARG A 218 0.61 -12.23 -26.24
C ARG A 218 2.01 -12.34 -26.86
N SER A 219 2.10 -12.29 -28.18
CA SER A 219 3.38 -12.28 -28.88
C SER A 219 4.18 -11.01 -28.61
N VAL A 220 5.25 -11.12 -27.84
CA VAL A 220 6.19 -10.03 -27.53
C VAL A 220 6.95 -9.58 -28.77
N ARG A 221 7.36 -10.51 -29.65
CA ARG A 221 8.06 -10.18 -30.90
C ARG A 221 7.29 -9.21 -31.80
N ARG A 222 5.96 -9.39 -31.93
CA ARG A 222 5.11 -8.44 -32.69
C ARG A 222 4.90 -7.13 -31.94
N ALA A 223 4.82 -7.21 -30.61
CA ALA A 223 4.63 -6.06 -29.74
C ALA A 223 5.84 -5.12 -29.76
N GLY A 224 7.06 -5.64 -29.88
CA GLY A 224 8.32 -4.89 -29.86
C GLY A 224 8.40 -3.77 -30.91
N ARG A 225 7.72 -3.92 -32.05
CA ARG A 225 7.60 -2.85 -33.06
C ARG A 225 6.93 -1.59 -32.51
N LYS A 226 6.20 -1.68 -31.41
CA LYS A 226 5.51 -0.55 -30.77
C LYS A 226 6.31 0.05 -29.61
N LEU A 227 7.45 -0.51 -29.22
CA LEU A 227 8.28 0.01 -28.13
C LEU A 227 8.66 1.50 -28.33
N PRO A 228 9.04 1.96 -29.55
CA PRO A 228 9.29 3.38 -29.76
C PRO A 228 8.05 4.27 -29.53
N ALA A 229 6.86 3.77 -29.84
CA ALA A 229 5.61 4.50 -29.57
C ALA A 229 5.29 4.57 -28.08
N LEU A 230 5.51 3.47 -27.33
CA LEU A 230 5.38 3.44 -25.87
C LEU A 230 6.35 4.44 -25.24
N ARG A 231 7.62 4.47 -25.66
CA ARG A 231 8.62 5.44 -25.18
C ARG A 231 8.15 6.89 -25.37
N ARG A 232 7.57 7.20 -26.55
CA ARG A 232 7.02 8.56 -26.81
C ARG A 232 5.86 8.87 -25.88
N LEU A 233 4.94 7.92 -25.67
CA LEU A 233 3.80 8.07 -24.76
C LEU A 233 4.26 8.36 -23.33
N LEU A 234 5.21 7.56 -22.81
CA LEU A 234 5.74 7.71 -21.45
C LEU A 234 6.49 9.04 -21.27
N ARG A 235 7.26 9.49 -22.29
CA ARG A 235 7.90 10.81 -22.27
C ARG A 235 6.87 11.94 -22.30
N ALA A 236 5.80 11.80 -23.06
CA ALA A 236 4.74 12.80 -23.15
C ALA A 236 4.02 12.99 -21.80
N ALA A 237 3.91 11.95 -20.98
CA ALA A 237 3.29 12.05 -19.66
C ALA A 237 3.96 13.12 -18.77
N ALA A 238 5.28 13.31 -18.85
CA ALA A 238 5.99 14.35 -18.11
C ALA A 238 5.75 15.79 -18.62
N ARG A 239 5.13 15.93 -19.79
CA ARG A 239 4.82 17.23 -20.43
C ARG A 239 3.36 17.63 -20.28
N LEU A 240 2.55 16.78 -19.65
CA LEU A 240 1.15 17.12 -19.38
C LEU A 240 1.06 18.35 -18.46
N PRO A 241 0.04 19.20 -18.59
CA PRO A 241 -0.11 20.39 -17.76
C PRO A 241 -0.09 20.08 -16.24
N GLU A 242 -0.70 18.98 -15.85
CA GLU A 242 -0.72 18.46 -14.48
C GLU A 242 0.66 17.93 -14.00
N ALA A 243 1.55 17.57 -14.92
CA ALA A 243 2.85 17.03 -14.58
C ALA A 243 3.76 18.05 -13.89
N ARG A 244 3.75 19.29 -14.36
CA ARG A 244 4.66 20.33 -13.87
C ARG A 244 4.51 20.59 -12.37
N PRO A 245 3.32 20.93 -11.84
CA PRO A 245 3.16 21.19 -10.40
C PRO A 245 3.44 19.94 -9.55
N PHE A 246 3.10 18.75 -10.05
CA PHE A 246 3.43 17.50 -9.37
C PHE A 246 4.94 17.27 -9.29
N LEU A 247 5.66 17.37 -10.41
CA LEU A 247 7.10 17.18 -10.47
C LEU A 247 7.87 18.24 -9.66
N GLU A 248 7.39 19.47 -9.60
CA GLU A 248 7.95 20.53 -8.74
C GLU A 248 7.86 20.12 -7.26
N ARG A 249 6.72 19.59 -6.81
CA ARG A 249 6.59 19.09 -5.44
C ARG A 249 7.42 17.84 -5.18
N VAL A 250 7.50 16.92 -6.12
CA VAL A 250 8.41 15.77 -6.05
C VAL A 250 9.86 16.23 -5.87
N ARG A 251 10.32 17.25 -6.59
CA ARG A 251 11.67 17.82 -6.45
C ARG A 251 11.89 18.50 -5.11
N SER A 252 10.87 19.12 -4.55
CA SER A 252 10.93 19.84 -3.27
C SER A 252 10.63 18.95 -2.07
N ALA A 253 10.29 17.65 -2.27
CA ALA A 253 9.95 16.73 -1.20
C ALA A 253 11.08 16.65 -0.15
N SER A 254 10.82 17.14 1.05
CA SER A 254 11.80 17.24 2.13
C SER A 254 12.26 15.85 2.60
N ALA A 255 11.34 14.86 2.61
CA ALA A 255 11.65 13.49 3.02
C ALA A 255 12.78 12.87 2.19
N ILE A 256 12.79 13.10 0.86
CA ILE A 256 13.89 12.58 0.02
C ILE A 256 15.21 13.25 0.36
N ARG A 257 15.19 14.57 0.57
CA ARG A 257 16.42 15.29 0.95
C ARG A 257 16.94 14.79 2.30
N ARG A 258 16.08 14.50 3.26
CA ARG A 258 16.45 13.92 4.56
C ARG A 258 16.95 12.49 4.41
N ILE A 259 16.28 11.64 3.63
CA ILE A 259 16.73 10.26 3.37
C ILE A 259 18.09 10.25 2.68
N LEU A 260 18.32 11.15 1.70
CA LEU A 260 19.61 11.26 1.00
C LEU A 260 20.70 11.91 1.84
N ALA A 261 20.33 12.79 2.76
CA ALA A 261 21.27 13.48 3.66
C ALA A 261 21.54 12.70 4.96
N ALA A 262 20.96 11.50 5.10
CA ALA A 262 21.07 10.72 6.34
C ALA A 262 20.46 11.40 7.58
N GLU A 263 19.64 12.42 7.37
CA GLU A 263 19.01 13.13 8.47
C GLU A 263 17.74 12.39 8.90
N ASP A 264 17.82 11.63 10.00
CA ASP A 264 16.72 11.12 10.85
C ASP A 264 15.56 10.29 10.26
N ASP A 265 15.47 10.07 8.94
CA ASP A 265 14.32 9.35 8.37
C ASP A 265 14.51 7.82 8.35
N LEU A 266 15.73 7.31 8.26
CA LEU A 266 16.06 5.90 8.47
C LEU A 266 16.62 5.68 9.86
N VAL A 267 16.03 4.72 10.54
CA VAL A 267 16.48 4.31 11.87
C VAL A 267 17.27 3.02 11.75
N ALA A 268 18.48 3.03 12.27
CA ALA A 268 19.35 1.84 12.31
C ALA A 268 18.76 0.81 13.30
N THR A 269 18.42 -0.39 12.82
CA THR A 269 17.88 -1.48 13.64
C THR A 269 18.03 -2.81 12.95
N ASP A 270 18.46 -3.83 13.68
CA ASP A 270 18.48 -5.22 13.19
C ASP A 270 17.19 -5.98 13.52
N ALA A 271 16.26 -5.36 14.27
CA ALA A 271 14.97 -5.94 14.63
C ALA A 271 13.90 -5.67 13.55
N VAL A 272 14.18 -6.12 12.33
CA VAL A 272 13.30 -6.02 11.16
C VAL A 272 13.04 -7.42 10.63
N GLN A 273 11.78 -7.71 10.29
CA GLN A 273 11.35 -8.93 9.62
C GLN A 273 10.32 -8.61 8.57
N ILE A 274 10.52 -9.05 7.33
CA ILE A 274 9.52 -8.96 6.26
C ILE A 274 8.90 -10.34 6.07
N LEU A 275 7.58 -10.42 6.19
CA LEU A 275 6.82 -11.64 6.01
C LEU A 275 5.79 -11.48 4.90
N ALA A 276 5.47 -12.59 4.23
CA ALA A 276 4.37 -12.67 3.29
C ALA A 276 3.68 -14.03 3.37
N ASP A 277 2.41 -14.06 3.02
CA ASP A 277 1.72 -15.31 2.78
C ASP A 277 2.38 -16.06 1.60
N PRO A 278 2.37 -17.39 1.60
CA PRO A 278 2.88 -18.15 0.48
C PRO A 278 1.96 -18.05 -0.75
N PRO A 279 2.49 -18.09 -2.00
CA PRO A 279 1.69 -18.01 -3.22
C PRO A 279 0.62 -19.10 -3.31
N GLU A 280 0.83 -20.26 -2.70
CA GLU A 280 -0.10 -21.39 -2.62
C GLU A 280 -1.40 -21.04 -1.89
N LYS A 281 -1.42 -20.01 -1.05
CA LYS A 281 -2.67 -19.46 -0.47
C LYS A 281 -3.65 -19.05 -1.57
N ALA A 282 -3.18 -18.61 -2.74
CA ALA A 282 -4.03 -18.26 -3.87
C ALA A 282 -4.70 -19.48 -4.53
N THR A 283 -4.21 -20.70 -4.34
CA THR A 283 -4.88 -21.94 -4.79
C THR A 283 -5.88 -22.45 -3.76
N GLY A 284 -5.75 -22.07 -2.51
CA GLY A 284 -6.55 -22.56 -1.40
C GLY A 284 -5.89 -23.70 -0.62
N ASP A 285 -4.68 -24.09 -1.01
CA ASP A 285 -3.97 -25.25 -0.45
C ASP A 285 -3.05 -24.88 0.74
N SER A 286 -2.97 -23.60 1.08
CA SER A 286 -2.12 -23.15 2.20
C SER A 286 -2.65 -23.68 3.54
N ILE A 287 -1.86 -24.56 4.14
CA ILE A 287 -2.07 -25.11 5.47
C ILE A 287 -0.82 -24.73 6.28
N GLY A 288 -0.83 -23.58 6.92
CA GLY A 288 0.32 -23.16 7.71
C GLY A 288 0.10 -21.79 8.36
N GLU A 289 1.01 -21.43 9.25
CA GLU A 289 1.05 -20.11 9.86
C GLU A 289 1.31 -19.07 8.74
N GLY A 290 0.31 -18.24 8.49
CA GLY A 290 0.38 -17.16 7.51
C GLY A 290 0.65 -15.82 8.17
N LEU A 291 0.69 -14.76 7.36
CA LEU A 291 0.84 -13.40 7.85
C LEU A 291 -0.25 -13.01 8.86
N ALA A 292 -1.47 -13.54 8.69
CA ALA A 292 -2.57 -13.31 9.63
C ALA A 292 -2.25 -13.79 11.06
N ASP A 293 -1.59 -14.93 11.21
CA ASP A 293 -1.22 -15.45 12.53
C ASP A 293 -0.09 -14.64 13.15
N ALA A 294 0.91 -14.21 12.36
CA ALA A 294 1.96 -13.30 12.81
C ALA A 294 1.38 -11.96 13.29
N VAL A 295 0.41 -11.38 12.56
CA VAL A 295 -0.31 -10.16 12.97
C VAL A 295 -1.10 -10.38 14.25
N HIS A 296 -1.82 -11.51 14.37
CA HIS A 296 -2.56 -11.84 15.59
C HIS A 296 -1.63 -12.04 16.80
N ALA A 297 -0.49 -12.72 16.62
CA ALA A 297 0.50 -12.90 17.67
C ALA A 297 1.08 -11.56 18.14
N ALA A 298 1.44 -10.69 17.19
CA ALA A 298 1.96 -9.35 17.48
C ALA A 298 0.95 -8.48 18.24
N LEU A 299 -0.31 -8.45 17.80
CA LEU A 299 -1.37 -7.71 18.49
C LEU A 299 -1.68 -8.32 19.88
N GLY A 300 -1.70 -9.65 19.97
CA GLY A 300 -1.97 -10.38 21.22
C GLY A 300 -0.89 -10.21 22.29
N SER A 301 0.33 -9.85 21.92
CA SER A 301 1.45 -9.58 22.82
C SER A 301 1.37 -8.24 23.56
N ALA A 302 0.36 -7.41 23.25
CA ALA A 302 0.22 -6.09 23.84
C ALA A 302 -0.02 -6.15 25.36
N GLU A 303 0.71 -5.33 26.09
CA GLU A 303 0.61 -5.16 27.54
C GLU A 303 0.05 -3.81 27.95
N ARG A 304 0.29 -2.76 27.15
CA ARG A 304 -0.08 -1.37 27.45
C ARG A 304 -1.01 -0.76 26.41
N GLU A 305 -0.67 -0.91 25.12
CA GLU A 305 -1.37 -0.18 24.09
C GLU A 305 -1.30 -0.86 22.73
N VAL A 306 -2.40 -0.76 21.98
CA VAL A 306 -2.48 -1.07 20.54
C VAL A 306 -3.05 0.12 19.80
N LEU A 307 -2.31 0.65 18.82
CA LEU A 307 -2.75 1.67 17.88
C LEU A 307 -2.93 1.02 16.51
N LEU A 308 -4.15 0.99 15.99
CA LEU A 308 -4.52 0.34 14.74
C LEU A 308 -4.94 1.38 13.70
N ILE A 309 -4.46 1.22 12.46
CA ILE A 309 -4.90 1.99 11.30
C ILE A 309 -5.25 0.98 10.21
N SER A 310 -6.54 0.84 9.90
CA SER A 310 -7.00 -0.11 8.88
C SER A 310 -8.21 0.42 8.13
N PRO A 311 -8.15 0.54 6.78
CA PRO A 311 -9.26 1.05 5.97
C PRO A 311 -10.47 0.10 6.00
N TYR A 312 -10.18 -1.21 6.05
CA TYR A 312 -11.14 -2.30 6.11
C TYR A 312 -10.93 -3.02 7.44
N PHE A 313 -11.76 -2.65 8.41
CA PHE A 313 -11.67 -3.16 9.78
C PHE A 313 -12.88 -4.05 10.06
N VAL A 314 -12.78 -5.32 9.71
CA VAL A 314 -13.78 -6.35 10.00
C VAL A 314 -13.10 -7.46 10.79
N PRO A 315 -12.96 -7.30 12.13
CA PRO A 315 -12.10 -8.18 12.94
C PRO A 315 -12.57 -9.64 12.98
N GLY A 316 -13.83 -9.91 12.61
CA GLY A 316 -14.43 -11.22 12.79
C GLY A 316 -14.56 -11.58 14.28
N GLU A 317 -15.04 -12.79 14.58
CA GLU A 317 -15.20 -13.23 15.96
C GLU A 317 -13.86 -13.39 16.69
N ARG A 318 -12.83 -13.96 16.01
CA ARG A 318 -11.50 -14.14 16.59
C ARG A 318 -10.83 -12.80 16.94
N GLY A 319 -10.86 -11.84 16.01
CA GLY A 319 -10.30 -10.51 16.26
C GLY A 319 -11.09 -9.71 17.29
N LEU A 320 -12.44 -9.81 17.29
CA LEU A 320 -13.27 -9.20 18.33
C LEU A 320 -12.90 -9.76 19.71
N ALA A 321 -12.83 -11.08 19.86
CA ALA A 321 -12.49 -11.73 21.12
C ALA A 321 -11.09 -11.30 21.62
N MET A 322 -10.10 -11.24 20.72
CA MET A 322 -8.76 -10.78 21.03
C MET A 322 -8.76 -9.32 21.52
N LEU A 323 -9.33 -8.40 20.74
CA LEU A 323 -9.32 -6.97 21.08
C LEU A 323 -10.09 -6.67 22.37
N THR A 324 -11.28 -7.27 22.53
CA THR A 324 -12.07 -7.10 23.76
C THR A 324 -11.39 -7.75 24.98
N GLY A 325 -10.69 -8.87 24.77
CA GLY A 325 -9.90 -9.52 25.81
C GLY A 325 -8.72 -8.66 26.27
N LEU A 326 -7.99 -8.05 25.34
CA LEU A 326 -6.92 -7.08 25.62
C LEU A 326 -7.45 -5.86 26.39
N ALA A 327 -8.54 -5.27 25.91
CA ALA A 327 -9.17 -4.11 26.57
C ALA A 327 -9.60 -4.41 28.02
N ARG A 328 -10.19 -5.60 28.27
CA ARG A 328 -10.55 -6.03 29.63
C ARG A 328 -9.35 -6.23 30.55
N ARG A 329 -8.17 -6.52 30.00
CA ARG A 329 -6.90 -6.57 30.76
C ARG A 329 -6.29 -5.20 31.01
N GLY A 330 -6.94 -4.12 30.57
CA GLY A 330 -6.47 -2.74 30.75
C GLY A 330 -5.57 -2.23 29.60
N VAL A 331 -5.41 -2.99 28.51
CA VAL A 331 -4.67 -2.51 27.33
C VAL A 331 -5.50 -1.44 26.63
N ARG A 332 -4.92 -0.27 26.40
CA ARG A 332 -5.54 0.79 25.60
C ARG A 332 -5.56 0.36 24.13
N ILE A 333 -6.73 0.34 23.50
CA ILE A 333 -6.87 0.02 22.08
C ILE A 333 -7.53 1.19 21.36
N SER A 334 -6.88 1.70 20.35
CA SER A 334 -7.35 2.80 19.53
C SER A 334 -7.30 2.44 18.05
N VAL A 335 -8.40 2.59 17.34
CA VAL A 335 -8.57 2.17 15.95
C VAL A 335 -8.99 3.37 15.10
N VAL A 336 -8.26 3.61 14.01
CA VAL A 336 -8.68 4.53 12.94
C VAL A 336 -9.08 3.70 11.72
N THR A 337 -10.31 3.92 11.24
CA THR A 337 -10.85 3.29 10.03
C THR A 337 -11.59 4.30 9.15
N ASN A 338 -12.18 3.87 8.04
CA ASN A 338 -12.98 4.74 7.19
C ASN A 338 -14.40 4.94 7.73
N SER A 339 -14.90 6.17 7.70
CA SER A 339 -16.34 6.41 7.82
C SER A 339 -17.11 5.85 6.62
N LEU A 340 -18.41 5.67 6.76
CA LEU A 340 -19.26 5.25 5.64
C LEU A 340 -19.20 6.22 4.45
N ALA A 341 -18.95 7.48 4.66
CA ALA A 341 -18.79 8.48 3.60
C ALA A 341 -17.42 8.39 2.90
N ALA A 342 -16.36 8.01 3.63
CA ALA A 342 -15.00 7.97 3.13
C ALA A 342 -14.61 6.64 2.47
N THR A 343 -15.15 5.51 2.95
CA THR A 343 -14.79 4.19 2.41
C THR A 343 -15.07 4.08 0.91
N ASP A 344 -14.17 3.49 0.16
CA ASP A 344 -14.37 3.12 -1.25
C ASP A 344 -15.22 1.85 -1.41
N VAL A 345 -15.23 0.96 -0.38
CA VAL A 345 -16.00 -0.31 -0.38
C VAL A 345 -17.07 -0.31 0.72
N VAL A 346 -18.29 0.14 0.38
CA VAL A 346 -19.42 0.27 1.31
C VAL A 346 -19.78 -1.03 2.03
N VAL A 347 -19.64 -2.16 1.33
CA VAL A 347 -19.99 -3.49 1.86
C VAL A 347 -19.10 -3.86 3.05
N VAL A 348 -17.81 -3.54 3.00
CA VAL A 348 -16.86 -3.74 4.10
C VAL A 348 -17.23 -2.91 5.32
N HIS A 349 -17.68 -1.66 5.13
CA HIS A 349 -18.16 -0.84 6.25
C HIS A 349 -19.42 -1.46 6.90
N GLY A 350 -20.30 -2.10 6.12
CA GLY A 350 -21.43 -2.88 6.65
C GLY A 350 -20.98 -4.03 7.56
N GLY A 351 -19.91 -4.74 7.17
CA GLY A 351 -19.25 -5.77 7.99
C GLY A 351 -18.70 -5.19 9.32
N TYR A 352 -17.93 -4.10 9.24
CA TYR A 352 -17.42 -3.40 10.41
C TYR A 352 -18.52 -2.97 11.39
N ALA A 353 -19.62 -2.43 10.88
CA ALA A 353 -20.72 -1.92 11.69
C ALA A 353 -21.35 -2.99 12.62
N ARG A 354 -21.16 -4.28 12.36
CA ARG A 354 -21.60 -5.39 13.24
C ARG A 354 -20.83 -5.39 14.55
N TYR A 355 -19.54 -5.10 14.51
CA TYR A 355 -18.61 -5.22 15.64
C TYR A 355 -18.48 -3.92 16.45
N ARG A 356 -18.87 -2.79 15.89
CA ARG A 356 -18.67 -1.45 16.44
C ARG A 356 -19.16 -1.31 17.88
N ARG A 357 -20.37 -1.79 18.19
CA ARG A 357 -20.96 -1.69 19.52
C ARG A 357 -20.17 -2.50 20.56
N ALA A 358 -19.90 -3.76 20.26
CA ALA A 358 -19.18 -4.65 21.18
C ALA A 358 -17.77 -4.14 21.47
N LEU A 359 -17.08 -3.56 20.48
CA LEU A 359 -15.77 -2.94 20.64
C LEU A 359 -15.86 -1.72 21.60
N LEU A 360 -16.83 -0.82 21.39
CA LEU A 360 -17.04 0.36 22.23
C LEU A 360 -17.42 -0.01 23.67
N GLU A 361 -18.27 -1.01 23.86
CA GLU A 361 -18.69 -1.53 25.17
C GLU A 361 -17.49 -2.14 25.93
N ALA A 362 -16.51 -2.68 25.23
CA ALA A 362 -15.28 -3.19 25.80
C ALA A 362 -14.22 -2.09 26.08
N GLY A 363 -14.50 -0.83 25.72
CA GLY A 363 -13.58 0.30 25.95
C GLY A 363 -12.63 0.59 24.78
N VAL A 364 -12.78 -0.05 23.63
CA VAL A 364 -11.97 0.27 22.43
C VAL A 364 -12.35 1.66 21.90
N GLU A 365 -11.35 2.50 21.65
CA GLU A 365 -11.52 3.81 21.04
C GLU A 365 -11.66 3.65 19.52
N LEU A 366 -12.73 4.20 18.93
CA LEU A 366 -12.97 4.13 17.49
C LEU A 366 -13.02 5.51 16.87
N TYR A 367 -12.24 5.67 15.80
CA TYR A 367 -12.16 6.89 14.99
C TYR A 367 -12.46 6.55 13.53
N GLU A 368 -13.35 7.31 12.92
CA GLU A 368 -13.76 7.12 11.52
C GLU A 368 -13.34 8.33 10.67
N LEU A 369 -12.40 8.11 9.73
CA LEU A 369 -11.87 9.17 8.86
C LEU A 369 -12.98 9.83 8.05
N LYS A 370 -12.99 11.16 8.03
CA LYS A 370 -13.92 11.97 7.24
C LYS A 370 -13.51 12.01 5.77
N ARG A 371 -14.47 11.94 4.88
CA ARG A 371 -14.22 12.16 3.46
C ARG A 371 -13.78 13.61 3.17
N SER A 372 -14.43 14.57 3.78
CA SER A 372 -14.28 16.02 3.54
C SER A 372 -13.51 16.77 4.64
N GLY A 373 -12.69 16.04 5.42
CA GLY A 373 -11.86 16.63 6.46
C GLY A 373 -10.62 17.35 5.90
N ARG A 374 -9.71 17.79 6.80
CA ARG A 374 -8.41 18.39 6.40
C ARG A 374 -7.59 17.50 5.47
N GLU A 375 -7.82 16.20 5.50
CA GLU A 375 -7.18 15.22 4.61
C GLU A 375 -7.73 15.26 3.17
N GLY A 376 -8.90 15.88 2.93
CA GLY A 376 -9.53 15.95 1.61
C GLY A 376 -8.88 16.94 0.64
N ILE A 377 -7.88 17.73 1.08
CA ILE A 377 -7.25 18.77 0.26
C ILE A 377 -5.99 18.20 -0.38
N GLY A 378 -6.11 17.71 -1.62
CA GLY A 378 -4.96 17.28 -2.44
C GLY A 378 -4.38 18.40 -3.30
N ILE A 379 -3.26 18.12 -3.98
CA ILE A 379 -2.52 19.05 -4.84
C ILE A 379 -3.40 19.64 -5.95
N PHE A 380 -4.26 18.81 -6.52
CA PHE A 380 -5.17 19.18 -7.60
C PHE A 380 -6.56 19.57 -7.11
N GLY A 381 -6.67 19.99 -5.82
CA GLY A 381 -7.96 20.36 -5.22
C GLY A 381 -8.88 19.15 -5.06
N SER A 382 -8.34 17.97 -4.73
CA SER A 382 -9.15 16.78 -4.52
C SER A 382 -10.25 17.04 -3.49
N ARG A 383 -11.44 16.51 -3.77
CA ARG A 383 -12.65 16.75 -2.99
C ARG A 383 -12.87 15.74 -1.87
N GLY A 384 -11.90 14.84 -1.63
CA GLY A 384 -12.06 13.81 -0.63
C GLY A 384 -10.79 13.03 -0.32
N ALA A 385 -10.77 12.42 0.86
CA ALA A 385 -9.78 11.44 1.27
C ALA A 385 -10.45 10.12 1.63
N SER A 386 -9.71 9.04 1.46
CA SER A 386 -10.05 7.70 1.97
C SER A 386 -8.81 7.11 2.62
N LEU A 387 -8.97 6.46 3.75
CA LEU A 387 -7.89 5.72 4.38
C LEU A 387 -7.56 4.48 3.56
N HIS A 388 -6.28 4.20 3.38
CA HIS A 388 -5.81 2.96 2.76
C HIS A 388 -4.61 2.34 3.52
N THR A 389 -4.12 2.99 4.56
CA THR A 389 -3.05 2.50 5.46
C THR A 389 -3.46 1.21 6.17
N LYS A 390 -2.57 0.22 6.17
CA LYS A 390 -2.69 -1.00 6.96
C LYS A 390 -1.46 -1.10 7.85
N ALA A 391 -1.61 -0.63 9.08
CA ALA A 391 -0.50 -0.52 10.01
C ALA A 391 -0.99 -0.61 11.45
N PHE A 392 -0.10 -1.00 12.35
CA PHE A 392 -0.34 -0.90 13.78
C PHE A 392 0.96 -0.65 14.55
N ALA A 393 0.81 -0.18 15.79
CA ALA A 393 1.86 -0.16 16.78
C ALA A 393 1.40 -0.89 18.04
N VAL A 394 2.30 -1.63 18.67
CA VAL A 394 2.13 -2.31 19.96
C VAL A 394 3.15 -1.74 20.93
N ASP A 395 2.64 -1.28 22.08
CA ASP A 395 3.41 -0.78 23.23
C ASP A 395 4.43 0.32 22.92
N GLY A 396 4.23 1.01 21.76
CA GLY A 396 5.09 2.10 21.31
C GLY A 396 6.44 1.68 20.75
N GLU A 397 6.67 0.39 20.51
CA GLU A 397 7.95 -0.15 20.04
C GLU A 397 7.82 -1.03 18.81
N LEU A 398 6.90 -2.02 18.82
CA LEU A 398 6.68 -2.92 17.70
C LEU A 398 5.70 -2.27 16.73
N ILE A 399 6.12 -2.09 15.49
CA ILE A 399 5.24 -1.62 14.41
C ILE A 399 5.08 -2.69 13.33
N PHE A 400 3.96 -2.63 12.64
CA PHE A 400 3.69 -3.35 11.41
C PHE A 400 3.23 -2.37 10.33
N VAL A 401 3.73 -2.52 9.11
CA VAL A 401 3.23 -1.83 7.92
C VAL A 401 3.19 -2.83 6.78
N GLY A 402 2.05 -2.91 6.08
CA GLY A 402 1.93 -3.87 4.99
C GLY A 402 0.68 -3.71 4.14
N SER A 403 0.31 -4.79 3.48
CA SER A 403 -0.89 -4.86 2.66
C SER A 403 -2.10 -5.46 3.40
N PHE A 404 -1.88 -6.09 4.57
CA PHE A 404 -2.85 -6.85 5.33
C PHE A 404 -3.89 -5.95 6.02
N ASN A 405 -5.15 -6.01 5.58
CA ASN A 405 -6.27 -5.44 6.32
C ASN A 405 -6.69 -6.37 7.47
N LEU A 406 -7.27 -5.80 8.53
CA LEU A 406 -7.93 -6.62 9.54
C LEU A 406 -9.33 -7.03 9.05
N ASP A 407 -9.38 -7.88 8.04
CA ASP A 407 -10.60 -8.41 7.47
C ASP A 407 -10.46 -9.89 7.06
N PRO A 408 -11.59 -10.62 6.91
CA PRO A 408 -11.56 -12.03 6.54
C PRO A 408 -10.97 -12.30 5.16
N ARG A 409 -11.03 -11.35 4.23
CA ARG A 409 -10.47 -11.49 2.89
C ARG A 409 -8.95 -11.52 2.92
N SER A 410 -8.32 -10.59 3.64
CA SER A 410 -6.87 -10.57 3.84
C SER A 410 -6.41 -11.81 4.63
N ALA A 411 -7.19 -12.22 5.64
CA ALA A 411 -6.85 -13.39 6.43
C ALA A 411 -6.91 -14.72 5.66
N LYS A 412 -7.89 -14.90 4.74
CA LYS A 412 -8.25 -16.21 4.18
C LYS A 412 -8.11 -16.33 2.67
N LEU A 413 -8.20 -15.24 1.92
CA LEU A 413 -8.31 -15.29 0.47
C LEU A 413 -7.10 -14.69 -0.25
N ASN A 414 -6.73 -13.47 0.07
CA ASN A 414 -5.60 -12.82 -0.58
C ASN A 414 -4.28 -13.29 0.01
N THR A 415 -3.24 -13.28 -0.81
CA THR A 415 -1.89 -13.26 -0.28
C THR A 415 -1.53 -11.82 0.09
N GLU A 416 -0.90 -11.66 1.23
CA GLU A 416 -0.55 -10.37 1.81
C GLU A 416 0.92 -10.38 2.25
N MET A 417 1.53 -9.18 2.35
CA MET A 417 2.88 -9.01 2.86
C MET A 417 2.97 -7.81 3.80
N GLY A 418 3.98 -7.80 4.67
CA GLY A 418 4.27 -6.66 5.53
C GLY A 418 5.59 -6.80 6.27
N GLY A 419 6.04 -5.68 6.82
CA GLY A 419 7.24 -5.61 7.65
C GLY A 419 6.89 -5.35 9.10
N PHE A 420 7.50 -6.12 9.98
CA PHE A 420 7.52 -5.92 11.43
C PHE A 420 8.85 -5.25 11.79
N VAL A 421 8.80 -4.19 12.56
CA VAL A 421 10.01 -3.50 13.04
C VAL A 421 9.84 -3.20 14.52
N ARG A 422 10.85 -3.49 15.31
CA ARG A 422 10.88 -3.12 16.73
C ARG A 422 11.90 -2.00 16.94
N HIS A 423 11.38 -0.79 17.12
CA HIS A 423 12.18 0.39 17.45
C HIS A 423 11.32 1.50 18.06
N PRO A 424 11.71 2.12 19.20
CA PRO A 424 10.89 3.12 19.90
C PRO A 424 10.66 4.38 19.04
N VAL A 425 11.63 4.86 18.27
CA VAL A 425 11.47 6.03 17.39
C VAL A 425 10.43 5.76 16.29
N LEU A 426 10.40 4.56 15.70
CA LEU A 426 9.41 4.21 14.70
C LEU A 426 8.03 3.99 15.34
N GLY A 427 7.99 3.47 16.56
CA GLY A 427 6.76 3.39 17.36
C GLY A 427 6.17 4.77 17.63
N GLU A 428 7.00 5.74 18.01
CA GLU A 428 6.58 7.14 18.21
C GLU A 428 6.09 7.80 16.90
N ARG A 429 6.79 7.58 15.79
CA ARG A 429 6.34 8.06 14.46
C ARG A 429 5.00 7.45 14.05
N MET A 430 4.80 6.17 14.32
CA MET A 430 3.51 5.50 14.07
C MET A 430 2.40 6.06 14.96
N ARG A 431 2.69 6.33 16.22
CA ARG A 431 1.77 7.03 17.14
C ARG A 431 1.40 8.39 16.59
N ALA A 432 2.39 9.19 16.19
CA ALA A 432 2.15 10.52 15.64
C ALA A 432 1.25 10.46 14.39
N GLU A 433 1.42 9.48 13.52
CA GLU A 433 0.57 9.27 12.35
C GLU A 433 -0.85 8.83 12.75
N HIS A 434 -0.98 7.90 13.70
CA HIS A 434 -2.27 7.50 14.24
C HIS A 434 -3.03 8.69 14.84
N ASP A 435 -2.38 9.47 15.72
CA ASP A 435 -2.98 10.61 16.41
C ASP A 435 -3.34 11.74 15.43
N ARG A 436 -2.51 11.93 14.39
CA ARG A 436 -2.80 12.84 13.29
C ARG A 436 -4.09 12.44 12.56
N LEU A 437 -4.29 11.15 12.30
CA LEU A 437 -5.50 10.63 11.65
C LEU A 437 -6.72 10.65 12.58
N ALA A 438 -6.52 10.39 13.86
CA ALA A 438 -7.58 10.41 14.88
C ALA A 438 -8.03 11.84 15.27
N ASP A 439 -7.32 12.90 14.83
CA ASP A 439 -7.64 14.30 15.14
C ASP A 439 -9.11 14.63 14.83
N PRO A 440 -9.84 15.30 15.74
CA PRO A 440 -11.26 15.61 15.56
C PRO A 440 -11.58 16.45 14.31
N GLY A 441 -10.60 17.16 13.74
CA GLY A 441 -10.75 17.85 12.45
C GLY A 441 -10.71 16.89 11.27
N ARG A 442 -10.17 15.68 11.44
CA ARG A 442 -9.94 14.66 10.38
C ARG A 442 -10.86 13.46 10.51
N SER A 443 -11.18 13.05 11.74
CA SER A 443 -12.00 11.88 12.04
C SER A 443 -13.17 12.20 12.94
N TYR A 444 -14.17 11.34 12.92
CA TYR A 444 -15.24 11.30 13.91
C TYR A 444 -14.81 10.34 15.02
N ARG A 445 -14.86 10.76 16.28
CA ARG A 445 -14.81 9.84 17.40
C ARG A 445 -16.19 9.19 17.56
N VAL A 446 -16.24 7.87 17.56
CA VAL A 446 -17.48 7.11 17.75
C VAL A 446 -17.62 6.73 19.22
N THR A 447 -18.79 6.93 19.78
CA THR A 447 -19.09 6.62 21.19
C THR A 447 -20.50 6.07 21.33
N ILE A 448 -20.81 5.52 22.49
CA ILE A 448 -22.19 5.20 22.89
C ILE A 448 -22.67 6.34 23.79
N GLY A 449 -23.75 7.00 23.39
CA GLY A 449 -24.38 8.08 24.17
C GLY A 449 -25.11 7.56 25.41
N PRO A 450 -25.55 8.47 26.30
CA PRO A 450 -26.30 8.09 27.51
C PRO A 450 -27.61 7.35 27.22
N ASP A 451 -28.21 7.58 26.04
CA ASP A 451 -29.40 6.92 25.55
C ASP A 451 -29.13 5.55 24.91
N GLY A 452 -27.89 5.06 24.98
CA GLY A 452 -27.44 3.82 24.36
C GLY A 452 -27.29 3.87 22.84
N ARG A 453 -27.45 5.04 22.21
CA ARG A 453 -27.28 5.21 20.76
C ARG A 453 -25.85 5.53 20.40
N LEU A 454 -25.45 5.11 19.20
CA LEU A 454 -24.14 5.51 18.66
C LEU A 454 -24.15 7.02 18.36
N ALA A 455 -23.05 7.68 18.70
CA ALA A 455 -22.81 9.09 18.48
C ALA A 455 -21.44 9.30 17.81
N TRP A 456 -21.41 10.14 16.80
CA TRP A 456 -20.22 10.59 16.10
C TRP A 456 -19.91 12.03 16.49
N THR A 457 -18.78 12.23 17.14
CA THR A 457 -18.34 13.56 17.59
C THR A 457 -17.16 14.02 16.75
N ASP A 458 -17.21 15.26 16.27
CA ASP A 458 -16.11 15.91 15.56
C ASP A 458 -15.98 17.39 15.92
N VAL A 459 -14.92 18.03 15.42
CA VAL A 459 -14.74 19.47 15.43
C VAL A 459 -14.78 20.01 14.00
N TRP A 460 -15.64 20.98 13.78
CA TRP A 460 -15.77 21.68 12.49
C TRP A 460 -15.80 23.21 12.73
N GLN A 461 -14.90 23.93 12.08
CA GLN A 461 -14.75 25.38 12.28
C GLN A 461 -14.63 25.77 13.76
N GLY A 462 -13.86 25.00 14.53
CA GLY A 462 -13.65 25.22 15.96
C GLY A 462 -14.81 24.83 16.87
N ARG A 463 -15.92 24.32 16.35
CA ARG A 463 -17.11 23.93 17.13
C ARG A 463 -17.25 22.41 17.18
N ARG A 464 -17.50 21.87 18.40
CA ARG A 464 -17.84 20.46 18.60
C ARG A 464 -19.23 20.18 18.05
N ARG A 465 -19.35 19.11 17.23
CA ARG A 465 -20.62 18.62 16.69
C ARG A 465 -20.82 17.17 17.09
N VAL A 466 -22.07 16.80 17.38
CA VAL A 466 -22.48 15.44 17.68
C VAL A 466 -23.58 15.05 16.69
N ARG A 467 -23.46 13.83 16.12
CA ARG A 467 -24.44 13.26 15.18
C ARG A 467 -24.78 11.85 15.62
N TYR A 468 -26.04 11.47 15.45
CA TYR A 468 -26.58 10.17 15.83
C TYR A 468 -26.90 9.26 14.65
N ARG A 469 -26.39 9.59 13.49
CA ARG A 469 -26.47 8.80 12.24
C ARG A 469 -25.15 8.90 11.51
N GLU A 470 -24.83 7.91 10.66
CA GLU A 470 -23.63 7.90 9.82
C GLU A 470 -23.39 9.26 9.16
N PRO A 471 -22.33 9.99 9.53
CA PRO A 471 -22.11 11.36 9.05
C PRO A 471 -21.82 11.38 7.55
N ASP A 472 -22.27 12.42 6.86
CA ASP A 472 -21.96 12.76 5.48
C ASP A 472 -22.21 11.63 4.45
N ALA A 473 -22.81 10.51 4.88
CA ALA A 473 -23.15 9.39 4.01
C ALA A 473 -24.50 9.62 3.33
N SER A 474 -24.58 9.37 2.02
CA SER A 474 -25.83 9.39 1.26
C SER A 474 -26.79 8.28 1.71
N LEU A 475 -28.09 8.49 1.47
CA LEU A 475 -29.10 7.46 1.78
C LEU A 475 -28.78 6.14 1.09
N ARG A 476 -28.36 6.18 -0.18
CA ARG A 476 -27.95 4.98 -0.95
C ARG A 476 -26.82 4.22 -0.24
N ARG A 477 -25.78 4.89 0.24
CA ARG A 477 -24.68 4.25 0.96
C ARG A 477 -25.15 3.62 2.27
N ARG A 478 -26.03 4.31 3.02
CA ARG A 478 -26.62 3.76 4.26
C ARG A 478 -27.46 2.51 4.01
N MET A 479 -28.27 2.50 2.95
CA MET A 479 -29.06 1.33 2.56
C MET A 479 -28.17 0.15 2.16
N LEU A 480 -27.13 0.38 1.35
CA LEU A 480 -26.17 -0.65 0.96
C LEU A 480 -25.40 -1.21 2.16
N ALA A 481 -24.93 -0.34 3.07
CA ALA A 481 -24.25 -0.80 4.29
C ALA A 481 -25.17 -1.60 5.20
N LEU A 482 -26.46 -1.20 5.33
CA LEU A 482 -27.45 -1.95 6.09
C LEU A 482 -27.70 -3.33 5.47
N ALA A 483 -27.86 -3.41 4.16
CA ALA A 483 -28.02 -4.69 3.45
C ALA A 483 -26.78 -5.59 3.66
N ALA A 484 -25.58 -5.04 3.51
CA ALA A 484 -24.33 -5.78 3.76
C ALA A 484 -24.19 -6.25 5.21
N ARG A 485 -24.71 -5.50 6.17
CA ARG A 485 -24.72 -5.88 7.59
C ARG A 485 -25.58 -7.12 7.86
N ILE A 486 -26.65 -7.35 7.08
CA ILE A 486 -27.60 -8.45 7.27
C ILE A 486 -27.18 -9.70 6.49
N LEU A 487 -26.58 -9.52 5.32
CA LEU A 487 -26.21 -10.63 4.43
C LEU A 487 -25.04 -11.44 4.99
N PRO A 488 -25.01 -12.78 4.78
CA PRO A 488 -23.92 -13.66 5.23
C PRO A 488 -22.72 -13.63 4.26
N ILE A 489 -22.22 -12.43 3.96
CA ILE A 489 -21.13 -12.21 2.99
C ILE A 489 -19.78 -11.89 3.66
N GLU A 490 -19.72 -11.94 4.98
CA GLU A 490 -18.53 -11.54 5.75
C GLU A 490 -17.27 -12.31 5.35
N SER A 491 -17.40 -13.59 5.02
CA SER A 491 -16.28 -14.42 4.57
C SER A 491 -15.63 -13.95 3.25
N GLN A 492 -16.29 -13.05 2.53
CA GLN A 492 -15.84 -12.51 1.25
C GLN A 492 -15.34 -11.05 1.36
N LEU A 493 -15.48 -10.46 2.56
CA LEU A 493 -15.09 -9.07 2.84
C LEU A 493 -13.63 -8.94 3.20
#